data_b7ec27ad8f768abfb8dead70a4530d7f
#
_entry.id   b7ec27ad8f768abfb8dead70a4530d7f
#
_cell.length_a   1.000
_cell.length_b   1.000
_cell.length_c   1.000
_cell.angle_alpha   90.00
_cell.angle_beta   90.00
_cell.angle_gamma   90.00
#
_symmetry.space_group_name_H-M   'P 1'
#
loop_
_entity.id
_entity.type
_entity.pdbx_description
1 polymer ?
#
loop_
_entity_poly.entity_id
_entity_poly.type
_entity_poly.pdbx_seq_one_letter_code
_entity_poly.pdbx_strand_id
1 'polypeptide(L)' 'MKEHQRVVLTSAIPSEALEAGDVGTVVHVYKDGLAYEVEFTTLEGKTAAVVTVESGQVRPVGRREITHARILASA' A
#
# COMPACT_ATOMS: atom_id res chain seq x y z
N MET A 1 -6.86 11.19 1.51
CA MET A 1 -7.27 9.80 1.82
C MET A 1 -7.41 9.65 3.32
N LYS A 2 -8.24 8.72 3.74
CA LYS A 2 -8.58 8.54 5.15
C LYS A 2 -7.99 7.27 5.69
N GLU A 3 -7.88 7.18 7.02
CA GLU A 3 -7.52 5.93 7.69
C GLU A 3 -8.48 4.82 7.28
N HIS A 4 -7.94 3.62 7.14
CA HIS A 4 -8.63 2.39 6.73
C HIS A 4 -9.03 2.35 5.26
N GLN A 5 -8.72 3.39 4.48
CA GLN A 5 -8.95 3.37 3.04
C GLN A 5 -7.88 2.51 2.36
N ARG A 6 -8.29 1.74 1.36
CA ARG A 6 -7.36 0.93 0.57
C ARG A 6 -6.74 1.78 -0.53
N VAL A 7 -5.45 1.58 -0.74
CA VAL A 7 -4.68 2.35 -1.71
C VAL A 7 -3.81 1.43 -2.54
N VAL A 8 -3.40 1.93 -3.69
CA VAL A 8 -2.52 1.20 -4.62
C VAL A 8 -1.22 1.97 -4.73
N LEU A 9 -0.09 1.26 -4.61
CA LEU A 9 1.23 1.87 -4.86
C LEU A 9 1.34 2.25 -6.33
N THR A 10 1.81 3.47 -6.58
CA THR A 10 2.08 3.94 -7.93
C THR A 10 3.53 3.76 -8.32
N SER A 11 4.41 3.49 -7.37
CA SER A 11 5.84 3.24 -7.62
C SER A 11 6.32 2.15 -6.66
N ALA A 12 7.38 1.45 -7.07
CA ALA A 12 7.94 0.38 -6.26
C ALA A 12 8.65 0.92 -5.03
N ILE A 13 8.71 0.09 -3.98
CA ILE A 13 9.52 0.32 -2.79
C ILE A 13 10.43 -0.90 -2.64
N PRO A 14 11.57 -0.91 -3.35
CA PRO A 14 12.41 -2.12 -3.41
C PRO A 14 12.94 -2.57 -2.05
N SER A 15 13.20 -1.63 -1.14
CA SER A 15 13.70 -1.97 0.20
C SER A 15 12.70 -2.80 1.00
N GLU A 16 11.42 -2.78 0.62
CA GLU A 16 10.36 -3.54 1.29
C GLU A 16 9.82 -4.66 0.40
N ALA A 17 10.45 -4.92 -0.74
CA ALA A 17 10.00 -5.90 -1.73
C ALA A 17 8.59 -5.59 -2.25
N LEU A 18 8.21 -4.31 -2.28
CA LEU A 18 6.90 -3.87 -2.76
C LEU A 18 7.02 -3.33 -4.18
N GLU A 19 5.99 -3.57 -4.99
CA GLU A 19 5.94 -3.19 -6.39
C GLU A 19 4.78 -2.25 -6.66
N ALA A 20 4.89 -1.46 -7.73
CA ALA A 20 3.75 -0.68 -8.20
C ALA A 20 2.58 -1.63 -8.46
N GLY A 21 1.40 -1.24 -8.04
CA GLY A 21 0.21 -2.09 -8.14
C GLY A 21 -0.13 -2.85 -6.86
N ASP A 22 0.80 -2.92 -5.90
CA ASP A 22 0.49 -3.55 -4.62
C ASP A 22 -0.55 -2.73 -3.86
N VAL A 23 -1.47 -3.43 -3.21
CA VAL A 23 -2.59 -2.80 -2.49
C VAL A 23 -2.33 -2.87 -1.00
N GLY A 24 -2.47 -1.73 -0.34
CA GLY A 24 -2.36 -1.65 1.11
C GLY A 24 -3.53 -0.88 1.72
N THR A 25 -3.48 -0.73 3.04
CA THR A 25 -4.51 -0.02 3.79
C THR A 25 -3.85 1.11 4.57
N VAL A 26 -4.41 2.31 4.47
CA VAL A 26 -3.92 3.46 5.25
C VAL A 26 -4.24 3.21 6.72
N VAL A 27 -3.21 3.21 7.58
CA VAL A 27 -3.38 3.05 9.01
C VAL A 27 -3.12 4.34 9.78
N HIS A 28 -2.51 5.34 9.14
CA HIS A 28 -2.32 6.65 9.74
C HIS A 28 -2.13 7.70 8.65
N VAL A 29 -2.64 8.91 8.88
CA VAL A 29 -2.48 10.05 7.97
C VAL A 29 -1.62 11.09 8.65
N TYR A 30 -0.51 11.47 8.02
CA TYR A 30 0.40 12.49 8.54
C TYR A 30 0.16 13.84 7.87
N LYS A 31 0.32 14.91 8.63
CA LYS A 31 0.46 16.29 8.12
C LYS A 31 -0.57 16.63 7.04
N ASP A 32 -1.86 16.49 7.36
CA ASP A 32 -2.94 16.89 6.45
C ASP A 32 -2.90 16.18 5.10
N GLY A 33 -2.44 14.92 5.09
CA GLY A 33 -2.45 14.12 3.89
C GLY A 33 -1.22 14.25 3.01
N LEU A 34 -0.12 14.79 3.54
CA LEU A 34 1.15 14.83 2.79
C LEU A 34 1.87 13.48 2.80
N ALA A 35 1.61 12.65 3.80
CA ALA A 35 2.18 11.32 3.89
C ALA A 35 1.22 10.38 4.60
N TYR A 36 1.40 9.08 4.39
CA TYR A 36 0.55 8.06 4.99
C TYR A 36 1.40 6.93 5.50
N GLU A 37 0.94 6.30 6.59
CA GLU A 37 1.45 5.01 7.01
C GLU A 37 0.53 3.96 6.38
N VAL A 38 1.10 3.02 5.64
CA VAL A 38 0.31 2.04 4.89
C VAL A 38 0.76 0.64 5.26
N GLU A 39 -0.22 -0.20 5.59
CA GLU A 39 0.03 -1.60 5.89
C GLU A 39 -0.27 -2.45 4.66
N PHE A 40 0.70 -3.28 4.29
CA PHE A 40 0.54 -4.25 3.21
C PHE A 40 0.45 -5.64 3.81
N THR A 41 -0.59 -6.38 3.46
CA THR A 41 -0.82 -7.73 3.99
C THR A 41 -0.83 -8.74 2.86
N THR A 42 -0.47 -9.97 3.19
CA THR A 42 -0.66 -11.08 2.25
C THR A 42 -2.15 -11.39 2.14
N LEU A 43 -2.52 -12.14 1.11
CA LEU A 43 -3.94 -12.51 0.91
C LEU A 43 -4.45 -13.43 2.02
N GLU A 44 -3.58 -14.07 2.77
CA GLU A 44 -4.00 -14.85 3.95
C GLU A 44 -4.09 -14.00 5.22
N GLY A 45 -3.84 -12.69 5.12
CA GLY A 45 -4.06 -11.76 6.23
C GLY A 45 -2.87 -11.46 7.11
N LYS A 46 -1.67 -11.90 6.71
CA LYS A 46 -0.45 -11.59 7.49
C LYS A 46 0.17 -10.29 7.03
N THR A 47 0.63 -9.50 7.97
CA THR A 47 1.31 -8.24 7.66
C THR A 47 2.64 -8.53 6.96
N ALA A 48 2.80 -8.01 5.75
CA ALA A 48 4.06 -8.12 5.00
C ALA A 48 4.97 -6.93 5.30
N ALA A 49 4.40 -5.73 5.39
CA ALA A 49 5.17 -4.51 5.64
C ALA A 49 4.24 -3.40 6.11
N VAL A 50 4.77 -2.49 6.92
CA VAL A 50 4.12 -1.23 7.25
C VAL A 50 5.13 -0.14 6.89
N VAL A 51 4.77 0.73 5.96
CA VAL A 51 5.71 1.72 5.43
C VAL A 51 5.09 3.10 5.40
N THR A 52 5.94 4.12 5.56
CA THR A 52 5.53 5.50 5.37
C THR A 52 5.73 5.85 3.89
N VAL A 53 4.69 6.33 3.26
CA VAL A 53 4.72 6.74 1.85
C VAL A 53 4.27 8.18 1.71
N GLU A 54 4.78 8.86 0.69
CA GLU A 54 4.31 10.20 0.35
C GLU A 54 3.02 10.09 -0.46
N SER A 55 2.22 11.15 -0.43
CA SER A 55 0.91 11.16 -1.10
C SER A 55 1.00 10.83 -2.59
N GLY A 56 2.10 11.20 -3.25
CA GLY A 56 2.31 10.91 -4.67
C GLY A 56 2.67 9.46 -4.98
N GLN A 57 2.95 8.65 -3.97
CA GLN A 57 3.33 7.25 -4.16
C GLN A 57 2.14 6.29 -4.10
N VAL A 58 0.97 6.79 -3.77
CA VAL A 58 -0.24 5.98 -3.63
C VAL A 58 -1.42 6.68 -4.28
N ARG A 59 -2.42 5.89 -4.65
CA ARG A 59 -3.68 6.40 -5.15
C ARG A 59 -4.82 5.55 -4.58
N PRO A 60 -6.05 6.06 -4.54
CA PRO A 60 -7.20 5.23 -4.11
C PRO A 60 -7.41 4.06 -5.06
N VAL A 61 -7.95 2.96 -4.54
CA VAL A 61 -8.38 1.84 -5.36
C VAL A 61 -9.57 2.30 -6.21
N GLY A 62 -9.52 1.99 -7.51
CA GLY A 62 -10.58 2.34 -8.44
C GLY A 62 -11.76 1.38 -8.36
N ARG A 63 -12.91 1.84 -8.85
CA ARG A 63 -14.18 1.10 -8.71
C ARG A 63 -14.21 -0.22 -9.47
N ARG A 64 -13.42 -0.36 -10.50
CA ARG A 64 -13.41 -1.56 -11.34
C ARG A 64 -12.10 -2.32 -11.27
N GLU A 65 -11.32 -2.11 -10.24
CA GLU A 65 -10.06 -2.82 -10.06
C GLU A 65 -10.28 -4.11 -9.27
N ILE A 66 -9.59 -5.16 -9.70
CA ILE A 66 -9.57 -6.43 -8.97
C ILE A 66 -8.13 -6.73 -8.58
N THR A 67 -7.97 -7.58 -7.56
CA THR A 67 -6.64 -7.99 -7.12
C THR A 67 -5.99 -8.91 -8.15
N HIS A 68 -4.66 -8.84 -8.22
CA HIS A 68 -3.86 -9.74 -9.02
C HIS A 68 -2.79 -10.33 -8.11
N ALA A 69 -2.78 -11.64 -7.96
CA ALA A 69 -1.91 -12.30 -7.01
C ALA A 69 -0.48 -12.39 -7.56
N ARG A 70 0.48 -12.08 -6.72
CA ARG A 70 1.90 -12.33 -6.98
C ARG A 70 2.52 -12.89 -5.71
N ILE A 71 3.61 -13.62 -5.88
CA ILE A 71 4.34 -14.13 -4.73
C ILE A 71 5.27 -13.04 -4.23
N LEU A 72 5.16 -12.71 -2.94
CA LEU A 72 6.06 -11.75 -2.32
C LEU A 72 7.47 -12.33 -2.30
N ALA A 73 8.45 -11.56 -2.80
CA ALA A 73 9.83 -11.98 -2.74
C ALA A 73 10.25 -12.05 -1.27
N SER A 74 10.67 -13.22 -0.84
CA SER A 74 11.09 -13.35 0.54
C SER A 74 12.48 -12.77 0.71
N ALA A 75 12.66 -12.12 1.84
CA ALA A 75 13.96 -11.63 2.22
C ALA A 75 14.76 -12.75 2.87
#